data_18367e0a93bf2f9c785c1da2b26586cd
#
_entry.id   18367e0a93bf2f9c785c1da2b26586cd
#
_cell.length_a   1.000
_cell.length_b   1.000
_cell.length_c   1.000
_cell.angle_alpha   90.00
_cell.angle_beta   90.00
_cell.angle_gamma   90.00
#
_symmetry.space_group_name_H-M   'P 1'
#
loop_
_entity.id
_entity.type
_entity.pdbx_description
1 polymer ?
#
loop_
_entity_poly.entity_id
_entity_poly.type
_entity_poly.pdbx_seq_one_letter_code
_entity_poly.pdbx_strand_id
1 'polypeptide(L)'
;MRYKEQKKDLFSVDSDYYLAHCISADFGMGKGIVVEFNKRFDMKNKLKQLYPNYLQTWTNGDCLKEGKVFNLITKKRYYDKPTLITFKNALIKLKETCLEENITKIAMPKIGCGLDQLNWNDVKRLLFETFEDTDIEIFVCYI
;
A
#
# COMPACT_ATOMS: atom_id res chain seq x y z
N MET A 1 -3.53 -3.58 17.54
CA MET A 1 -4.11 -3.07 16.27
C MET A 1 -5.60 -2.78 16.47
N ARG A 2 -6.06 -1.70 15.89
CA ARG A 2 -7.50 -1.43 15.77
C ARG A 2 -7.86 -1.61 14.31
N TYR A 3 -8.85 -2.45 14.04
CA TYR A 3 -9.26 -2.79 12.67
C TYR A 3 -10.68 -2.31 12.40
N LYS A 4 -10.87 -1.69 11.24
CA LYS A 4 -12.16 -1.19 10.81
C LYS A 4 -12.32 -1.44 9.31
N GLU A 5 -13.50 -1.89 8.90
CA GLU A 5 -13.80 -2.18 7.50
C GLU A 5 -15.17 -1.59 7.17
N GLN A 6 -15.25 -0.78 6.13
CA GLN A 6 -16.48 -0.05 5.83
C GLN A 6 -16.62 0.21 4.33
N LYS A 7 -17.86 0.16 3.85
CA LYS A 7 -18.18 0.62 2.49
C LYS A 7 -18.10 2.14 2.46
N LYS A 8 -17.04 2.65 1.84
CA LYS A 8 -16.71 4.07 1.86
C LYS A 8 -15.68 4.39 0.78
N ASP A 9 -15.76 5.58 0.21
CA ASP A 9 -14.71 6.09 -0.67
C ASP A 9 -13.42 6.30 0.14
N LEU A 10 -12.35 5.63 -0.27
CA LEU A 10 -11.06 5.73 0.41
C LEU A 10 -10.58 7.18 0.54
N PHE A 11 -10.81 7.99 -0.48
CA PHE A 11 -10.32 9.37 -0.51
C PHE A 11 -11.19 10.34 0.31
N SER A 12 -12.25 9.84 0.95
CA SER A 12 -13.13 10.64 1.82
C SER A 12 -12.80 10.48 3.32
N VAL A 13 -11.78 9.69 3.67
CA VAL A 13 -11.38 9.54 5.07
C VAL A 13 -10.82 10.85 5.64
N ASP A 14 -10.83 10.96 6.97
CA ASP A 14 -10.30 12.15 7.64
C ASP A 14 -8.84 12.39 7.27
N SER A 15 -8.41 13.64 7.30
CA SER A 15 -7.08 14.07 6.87
C SER A 15 -5.94 13.54 7.74
N ASP A 16 -6.25 13.03 8.92
CA ASP A 16 -5.24 12.43 9.82
C ASP A 16 -4.86 10.99 9.44
N TYR A 17 -5.57 10.39 8.49
CA TYR A 17 -5.18 9.08 7.94
C TYR A 17 -4.11 9.23 6.88
N TYR A 18 -3.12 8.36 6.94
CA TYR A 18 -2.26 8.08 5.80
C TYR A 18 -2.97 7.06 4.91
N LEU A 19 -2.70 7.11 3.62
CA LEU A 19 -3.31 6.19 2.65
C LEU A 19 -2.28 5.15 2.20
N ALA A 20 -2.73 3.95 1.88
CA ALA A 20 -1.87 2.89 1.37
C ALA A 20 -2.50 2.21 0.16
N HIS A 21 -1.67 1.87 -0.81
CA HIS A 21 -2.06 1.09 -1.98
C HIS A 21 -0.87 0.28 -2.49
N CYS A 22 -1.12 -0.62 -3.45
CA CYS A 22 -0.08 -1.45 -4.06
C CYS A 22 0.26 -0.95 -5.46
N ILE A 23 1.57 -0.92 -5.76
CA ILE A 23 2.07 -0.58 -7.09
C ILE A 23 3.20 -1.54 -7.49
N SER A 24 3.67 -1.42 -8.72
CA SER A 24 4.84 -2.14 -9.24
C SER A 24 6.10 -1.30 -9.15
N ALA A 25 7.27 -1.97 -9.17
CA ALA A 25 8.57 -1.29 -9.09
C ALA A 25 8.89 -0.45 -10.31
N ASP A 26 8.23 -0.68 -11.44
CA ASP A 26 8.38 0.15 -12.65
C ASP A 26 7.52 1.42 -12.60
N PHE A 27 6.74 1.62 -11.50
CA PHE A 27 5.84 2.74 -11.30
C PHE A 27 4.75 2.89 -12.37
N GLY A 28 4.37 1.78 -13.03
CA GLY A 28 3.23 1.76 -13.94
C GLY A 28 1.92 1.97 -13.17
N MET A 29 1.11 2.98 -13.53
CA MET A 29 -0.11 3.36 -12.81
C MET A 29 -1.28 3.54 -13.76
N GLY A 30 -1.48 2.56 -14.66
CA GLY A 30 -2.43 2.69 -15.75
C GLY A 30 -3.81 2.12 -15.50
N LYS A 31 -4.01 1.30 -14.45
CA LYS A 31 -5.30 0.63 -14.20
C LYS A 31 -5.58 0.51 -12.70
N GLY A 32 -6.86 0.49 -12.35
CA GLY A 32 -7.31 0.30 -10.98
C GLY A 32 -7.18 1.56 -10.14
N ILE A 33 -7.19 1.40 -8.83
CA ILE A 33 -7.19 2.51 -7.87
C ILE A 33 -5.91 3.35 -7.95
N VAL A 34 -4.82 2.79 -8.45
CA VAL A 34 -3.56 3.53 -8.60
C VAL A 34 -3.71 4.73 -9.54
N VAL A 35 -4.66 4.68 -10.48
CA VAL A 35 -4.95 5.80 -11.39
C VAL A 35 -5.37 7.03 -10.58
N GLU A 36 -6.24 6.85 -9.57
CA GLU A 36 -6.67 7.94 -8.71
C GLU A 36 -5.54 8.46 -7.82
N PHE A 37 -4.70 7.57 -7.29
CA PHE A 37 -3.53 7.98 -6.53
C PHE A 37 -2.58 8.80 -7.39
N ASN A 38 -2.34 8.38 -8.63
CA ASN A 38 -1.49 9.14 -9.53
C ASN A 38 -2.08 10.51 -9.86
N LYS A 39 -3.38 10.55 -10.15
CA LYS A 39 -4.07 11.79 -10.51
C LYS A 39 -4.10 12.79 -9.36
N ARG A 40 -4.40 12.33 -8.14
CA ARG A 40 -4.55 13.20 -6.97
C ARG A 40 -3.22 13.68 -6.41
N PHE A 41 -2.18 12.85 -6.47
CA PHE A 41 -0.92 13.11 -5.77
C PHE A 41 0.28 13.24 -6.69
N ASP A 42 0.08 13.17 -8.01
CA ASP A 42 1.18 13.16 -8.99
C ASP A 42 2.24 12.11 -8.64
N MET A 43 1.77 10.93 -8.22
CA MET A 43 2.60 9.94 -7.54
C MET A 43 3.68 9.36 -8.44
N LYS A 44 3.32 9.03 -9.69
CA LYS A 44 4.28 8.44 -10.63
C LYS A 44 5.48 9.34 -10.88
N ASN A 45 5.22 10.63 -11.14
CA ASN A 45 6.29 11.60 -11.39
C ASN A 45 7.17 11.79 -10.16
N LYS A 46 6.57 11.91 -8.99
CA LYS A 46 7.30 12.06 -7.73
C LYS A 46 8.23 10.87 -7.47
N LEU A 47 7.70 9.65 -7.62
CA LEU A 47 8.49 8.45 -7.39
C LEU A 47 9.62 8.30 -8.41
N LYS A 48 9.35 8.59 -9.69
CA LYS A 48 10.39 8.55 -10.73
C LYS A 48 11.51 9.54 -10.49
N GLN A 49 11.19 10.73 -9.99
CA GLN A 49 12.20 11.74 -9.67
C GLN A 49 13.04 11.34 -8.46
N LEU A 50 12.40 10.81 -7.42
CA LEU A 50 13.09 10.42 -6.18
C LEU A 50 13.88 9.12 -6.33
N TYR A 51 13.39 8.20 -7.16
CA TYR A 51 13.95 6.84 -7.27
C TYR A 51 14.15 6.47 -8.74
N PRO A 52 15.04 7.15 -9.48
CA PRO A 52 15.16 6.98 -10.94
C PRO A 52 15.58 5.57 -11.38
N ASN A 53 16.24 4.79 -10.51
CA ASN A 53 16.72 3.44 -10.83
C ASN A 53 16.04 2.36 -9.99
N TYR A 54 14.87 2.63 -9.45
CA TYR A 54 14.23 1.76 -8.45
C TYR A 54 13.95 0.35 -8.98
N LEU A 55 13.52 0.22 -10.23
CA LEU A 55 13.21 -1.07 -10.84
C LEU A 55 14.39 -2.06 -10.72
N GLN A 56 15.61 -1.55 -10.83
CA GLN A 56 16.83 -2.37 -10.78
C GLN A 56 17.20 -2.82 -9.37
N THR A 57 16.71 -2.12 -8.35
CA THR A 57 17.05 -2.39 -6.96
C THR A 57 15.99 -3.19 -6.20
N TRP A 58 14.74 -3.18 -6.69
CA TRP A 58 13.66 -3.89 -6.02
C TRP A 58 13.85 -5.41 -6.09
N THR A 59 13.61 -6.12 -4.98
CA THR A 59 13.77 -7.58 -4.93
C THR A 59 12.48 -8.32 -4.49
N ASN A 60 12.09 -8.22 -3.22
CA ASN A 60 11.07 -9.11 -2.65
C ASN A 60 9.91 -8.39 -1.99
N GLY A 61 9.71 -7.15 -2.28
CA GLY A 61 8.68 -6.35 -1.63
C GLY A 61 9.29 -5.20 -0.85
N ASP A 62 8.64 -4.06 -0.90
CA ASP A 62 9.14 -2.84 -0.29
C ASP A 62 7.96 -1.89 -0.06
N CYS A 63 8.20 -0.78 0.61
CA CYS A 63 7.21 0.26 0.81
C CYS A 63 7.89 1.62 0.73
N LEU A 64 7.39 2.47 -0.16
CA LEU A 64 7.92 3.84 -0.34
C LEU A 64 6.85 4.83 0.11
N LYS A 65 7.15 5.58 1.17
CA LYS A 65 6.26 6.64 1.65
C LYS A 65 6.57 7.94 0.92
N GLU A 66 5.55 8.55 0.34
CA GLU A 66 5.65 9.88 -0.25
C GLU A 66 4.48 10.72 0.24
N GLY A 67 4.78 11.79 1.00
CA GLY A 67 3.76 12.57 1.67
C GLY A 67 2.94 11.70 2.61
N LYS A 68 1.63 11.71 2.43
CA LYS A 68 0.72 10.89 3.24
C LYS A 68 0.30 9.60 2.54
N VAL A 69 1.08 9.14 1.56
CA VAL A 69 0.78 7.92 0.81
C VAL A 69 1.90 6.90 1.00
N PHE A 70 1.51 5.70 1.39
CA PHE A 70 2.38 4.54 1.41
C PHE A 70 2.18 3.74 0.12
N ASN A 71 3.24 3.62 -0.66
CA ASN A 71 3.24 2.84 -1.88
C ASN A 71 3.88 1.49 -1.59
N LEU A 72 3.06 0.44 -1.47
CA LEU A 72 3.55 -0.91 -1.27
C LEU A 72 3.99 -1.46 -2.61
N ILE A 73 5.27 -1.80 -2.71
CA ILE A 73 5.86 -2.27 -3.97
C ILE A 73 5.87 -3.79 -3.93
N THR A 74 4.85 -4.40 -4.49
CA THR A 74 4.56 -5.83 -4.32
C THR A 74 4.94 -6.69 -5.51
N LYS A 75 5.33 -6.08 -6.63
CA LYS A 75 5.73 -6.78 -7.85
C LYS A 75 6.71 -5.94 -8.65
N LYS A 76 7.46 -6.57 -9.53
CA LYS A 76 8.50 -5.88 -10.29
C LYS A 76 7.91 -5.01 -11.38
N ARG A 77 7.08 -5.60 -12.26
CA ARG A 77 6.51 -4.89 -13.41
C ARG A 77 5.00 -4.84 -13.32
N TYR A 78 4.39 -3.85 -13.96
CA TYR A 78 2.94 -3.64 -13.87
C TYR A 78 2.12 -4.85 -14.33
N TYR A 79 2.63 -5.65 -15.25
CA TYR A 79 1.95 -6.83 -15.79
C TYR A 79 2.22 -8.12 -14.99
N ASP A 80 3.09 -8.07 -13.98
CA ASP A 80 3.32 -9.19 -13.08
C ASP A 80 2.20 -9.31 -12.05
N LYS A 81 2.20 -10.40 -11.29
CA LYS A 81 1.31 -10.61 -10.15
C LYS A 81 2.13 -10.65 -8.87
N PRO A 82 1.64 -10.03 -7.79
CA PRO A 82 2.31 -10.16 -6.50
C PRO A 82 2.14 -11.57 -5.96
N THR A 83 3.01 -11.95 -5.02
CA THR A 83 2.84 -13.15 -4.21
C THR A 83 2.49 -12.73 -2.79
N LEU A 84 2.03 -13.70 -1.99
CA LEU A 84 1.78 -13.42 -0.57
C LEU A 84 3.09 -13.06 0.14
N ILE A 85 4.23 -13.60 -0.31
CA ILE A 85 5.54 -13.28 0.26
C ILE A 85 5.93 -11.84 -0.02
N THR A 86 5.83 -11.37 -1.27
CA THR A 86 6.17 -9.99 -1.60
C THR A 86 5.23 -9.00 -0.92
N PHE A 87 3.95 -9.36 -0.82
CA PHE A 87 2.97 -8.56 -0.11
C PHE A 87 3.29 -8.47 1.38
N LYS A 88 3.60 -9.58 2.02
CA LYS A 88 3.98 -9.63 3.44
C LYS A 88 5.21 -8.76 3.71
N ASN A 89 6.22 -8.86 2.86
CA ASN A 89 7.44 -8.06 3.01
C ASN A 89 7.15 -6.57 2.90
N ALA A 90 6.26 -6.16 2.00
CA ALA A 90 5.83 -4.78 1.87
C ALA A 90 5.09 -4.30 3.12
N LEU A 91 4.23 -5.14 3.71
CA LEU A 91 3.53 -4.83 4.96
C LEU A 91 4.50 -4.65 6.13
N ILE A 92 5.53 -5.46 6.21
CA ILE A 92 6.55 -5.35 7.26
C ILE A 92 7.25 -3.99 7.15
N LYS A 93 7.62 -3.57 5.95
CA LYS A 93 8.22 -2.26 5.70
C LYS A 93 7.26 -1.12 6.06
N LEU A 94 5.99 -1.26 5.73
CA LEU A 94 4.96 -0.29 6.12
C LEU A 94 4.91 -0.14 7.64
N LYS A 95 4.86 -1.26 8.36
CA LYS A 95 4.86 -1.27 9.82
C LYS A 95 6.10 -0.58 10.41
N GLU A 96 7.27 -0.94 9.91
CA GLU A 96 8.53 -0.35 10.37
C GLU A 96 8.52 1.17 10.24
N THR A 97 8.09 1.69 9.10
CA THR A 97 8.00 3.14 8.87
C THR A 97 7.00 3.79 9.81
N CYS A 98 5.84 3.18 10.01
CA CYS A 98 4.84 3.70 10.93
C CYS A 98 5.37 3.80 12.37
N LEU A 99 6.09 2.78 12.83
CA LEU A 99 6.66 2.80 14.18
C LEU A 99 7.75 3.85 14.31
N GLU A 100 8.60 4.01 13.30
CA GLU A 100 9.67 5.02 13.30
C GLU A 100 9.13 6.45 13.29
N GLU A 101 8.04 6.70 12.58
CA GLU A 101 7.49 8.05 12.38
C GLU A 101 6.25 8.32 13.24
N ASN A 102 5.91 7.41 14.14
CA ASN A 102 4.73 7.55 15.02
C ASN A 102 3.41 7.73 14.24
N ILE A 103 3.26 7.01 13.13
CA ILE A 103 2.05 7.01 12.33
C ILE A 103 1.12 5.93 12.87
N THR A 104 -0.11 6.29 13.24
CA THR A 104 -1.04 5.39 13.91
C THR A 104 -2.35 5.18 13.17
N LYS A 105 -2.57 5.85 12.03
CA LYS A 105 -3.81 5.72 11.27
C LYS A 105 -3.51 5.54 9.79
N ILE A 106 -3.93 4.39 9.23
CA ILE A 106 -3.74 4.06 7.83
C ILE A 106 -5.08 3.62 7.26
N ALA A 107 -5.47 4.19 6.13
CA ALA A 107 -6.63 3.76 5.35
C ALA A 107 -6.16 3.14 4.04
N MET A 108 -6.84 2.08 3.62
CA MET A 108 -6.48 1.33 2.42
C MET A 108 -7.72 0.70 1.79
N PRO A 109 -7.67 0.36 0.50
CA PRO A 109 -8.72 -0.45 -0.11
C PRO A 109 -8.57 -1.92 0.35
N LYS A 110 -9.35 -2.85 -0.21
CA LYS A 110 -9.03 -4.28 -0.08
C LYS A 110 -7.77 -4.56 -0.89
N ILE A 111 -6.67 -4.19 -0.29
CA ILE A 111 -5.36 -4.06 -0.92
C ILE A 111 -4.89 -5.39 -1.51
N GLY A 112 -4.34 -5.35 -2.72
CA GLY A 112 -3.85 -6.54 -3.41
C GLY A 112 -4.93 -7.46 -3.99
N CYS A 113 -6.22 -7.15 -3.82
CA CYS A 113 -7.32 -8.05 -4.17
C CYS A 113 -8.11 -7.64 -5.42
N GLY A 114 -7.80 -6.50 -6.03
CA GLY A 114 -8.41 -6.09 -7.29
C GLY A 114 -7.73 -6.76 -8.47
N LEU A 115 -7.07 -5.97 -9.30
CA LEU A 115 -6.35 -6.48 -10.48
C LEU A 115 -5.21 -7.45 -10.12
N ASP A 116 -4.63 -7.32 -8.93
CA ASP A 116 -3.57 -8.20 -8.45
C ASP A 116 -4.06 -9.58 -8.01
N GLN A 117 -5.35 -9.74 -7.79
CA GLN A 117 -6.03 -11.02 -7.59
C GLN A 117 -5.59 -11.84 -6.37
N LEU A 118 -5.00 -11.22 -5.35
CA LEU A 118 -4.75 -11.90 -4.09
C LEU A 118 -6.08 -12.18 -3.39
N ASN A 119 -6.14 -13.27 -2.62
CA ASN A 119 -7.33 -13.62 -1.84
C ASN A 119 -7.45 -12.70 -0.63
N TRP A 120 -8.61 -12.06 -0.46
CA TRP A 120 -8.82 -11.10 0.63
C TRP A 120 -8.66 -11.73 2.02
N ASN A 121 -9.10 -12.98 2.20
CA ASN A 121 -8.92 -13.66 3.49
C ASN A 121 -7.45 -13.83 3.85
N ASP A 122 -6.61 -14.15 2.87
CA ASP A 122 -5.16 -14.27 3.05
C ASP A 122 -4.53 -12.92 3.37
N VAL A 123 -4.93 -11.88 2.62
CA VAL A 123 -4.42 -10.51 2.84
C VAL A 123 -4.82 -10.01 4.23
N LYS A 124 -6.06 -10.22 4.62
CA LYS A 124 -6.57 -9.80 5.93
C LYS A 124 -5.81 -10.51 7.07
N ARG A 125 -5.55 -11.81 6.90
CA ARG A 125 -4.73 -12.56 7.87
C ARG A 125 -3.34 -11.94 8.00
N LEU A 126 -2.69 -11.61 6.90
CA LEU A 126 -1.38 -10.98 6.92
C LEU A 126 -1.40 -9.60 7.57
N LEU A 127 -2.46 -8.82 7.35
CA LEU A 127 -2.64 -7.54 8.04
C LEU A 127 -2.70 -7.74 9.55
N PHE A 128 -3.50 -8.69 10.02
CA PHE A 128 -3.63 -8.96 11.46
C PHE A 128 -2.31 -9.46 12.05
N GLU A 129 -1.67 -10.43 11.40
CA GLU A 129 -0.39 -10.96 11.85
C GLU A 129 0.70 -9.88 11.93
N THR A 130 0.71 -8.95 10.98
CA THR A 130 1.72 -7.91 10.92
C THR A 130 1.53 -6.83 11.97
N PHE A 131 0.28 -6.41 12.20
CA PHE A 131 -0.02 -5.23 13.02
C PHE A 131 -0.60 -5.52 14.40
N GLU A 132 -0.86 -6.79 14.75
CA GLU A 132 -1.57 -7.14 16.00
C GLU A 132 -0.88 -6.62 17.27
N ASP A 133 0.43 -6.50 17.26
CA ASP A 133 1.25 -6.06 18.39
C ASP A 133 1.46 -4.53 18.42
N THR A 134 0.69 -3.77 17.64
CA THR A 134 0.83 -2.32 17.53
C THR A 134 -0.44 -1.60 17.95
N ASP A 135 -0.34 -0.27 18.13
CA ASP A 135 -1.48 0.62 18.36
C ASP A 135 -2.02 1.22 17.05
N ILE A 136 -1.59 0.70 15.91
CA ILE A 136 -1.97 1.24 14.61
C ILE A 136 -3.41 0.87 14.27
N GLU A 137 -4.18 1.84 13.80
CA GLU A 137 -5.52 1.62 13.26
C GLU A 137 -5.42 1.38 11.75
N ILE A 138 -5.98 0.25 11.31
CA ILE A 138 -6.10 -0.09 9.90
C ILE A 138 -7.56 0.06 9.50
N PHE A 139 -7.84 0.99 8.59
CA PHE A 139 -9.18 1.28 8.09
C PHE A 139 -9.28 0.82 6.64
N VAL A 140 -9.99 -0.28 6.40
CA VAL A 140 -10.21 -0.79 5.04
C VAL A 140 -11.50 -0.18 4.50
N CYS A 141 -11.37 0.54 3.38
CA CYS A 141 -12.47 1.19 2.69
C CYS A 141 -12.72 0.48 1.35
N TYR A 142 -13.96 0.00 1.14
CA TYR A 142 -14.32 -0.66 -0.12
C TYR A 142 -15.58 -0.02 -0.69
N ILE A 143 -15.80 -0.24 -1.98
CA ILE A 143 -16.95 0.33 -2.69
C ILE A 143 -17.98 -0.75 -3.03
#